data_16083bd1a8ba0c6ec8e93744b30f71d2
#
_entry.id   16083bd1a8ba0c6ec8e93744b30f71d2
#
_cell.length_a   1.000
_cell.length_b   1.000
_cell.length_c   1.000
_cell.angle_alpha   90.00
_cell.angle_beta   90.00
_cell.angle_gamma   90.00
#
_symmetry.space_group_name_H-M   'P 1'
#
loop_
_entity.id
_entity.type
_entity.pdbx_description
1 polymer ?
#
loop_
_entity_poly.entity_id
_entity_poly.type
_entity_poly.pdbx_seq_one_letter_code
_entity_poly.pdbx_strand_id
1 'polypeptide(L)'
;MLKDHYKTLGVSQGATPYDIKKSYRRLVLQFHPDKNPGDKSAELKFKEVQEAYEVLSHTTKRSDYDFQYRKQYKTQTLLTPEALYNLAKQVHISVASLDKDYINQQIVYKRLYEVLNQRNVSFLVANGNKQINFGIIDESILSMKNLSFSFAEAFSLQLVQLAEGNEEKLKEIRHWLKQKKIQNYFESYK
;
A
#
# COMPACT_ATOMS: atom_id res chain seq x y z
N MET A 1 -13.89 4.88 17.91
CA MET A 1 -13.28 3.90 16.99
C MET A 1 -14.19 3.78 15.78
N LEU A 2 -13.67 3.94 14.55
CA LEU A 2 -14.46 3.85 13.33
C LEU A 2 -14.92 2.40 13.14
N LYS A 3 -16.22 2.20 12.88
CA LYS A 3 -16.73 0.84 12.59
C LYS A 3 -16.21 0.36 11.24
N ASP A 4 -15.85 -0.92 11.13
CA ASP A 4 -15.40 -1.51 9.87
C ASP A 4 -16.58 -1.95 9.00
N HIS A 5 -17.10 -1.03 8.20
CA HIS A 5 -18.24 -1.28 7.31
C HIS A 5 -17.94 -2.32 6.23
N TYR A 6 -16.67 -2.45 5.77
CA TYR A 6 -16.28 -3.49 4.83
C TYR A 6 -16.39 -4.88 5.45
N LYS A 7 -15.89 -5.02 6.70
CA LYS A 7 -16.01 -6.26 7.46
C LYS A 7 -17.47 -6.58 7.80
N THR A 8 -18.27 -5.57 8.13
CA THR A 8 -19.71 -5.75 8.42
C THR A 8 -20.46 -6.33 7.22
N LEU A 9 -20.18 -5.84 6.01
CA LEU A 9 -20.77 -6.39 4.78
C LEU A 9 -20.05 -7.65 4.28
N GLY A 10 -18.90 -8.02 4.83
CA GLY A 10 -18.11 -9.15 4.36
C GLY A 10 -17.57 -8.97 2.93
N VAL A 11 -17.16 -7.75 2.58
CA VAL A 11 -16.60 -7.40 1.28
C VAL A 11 -15.22 -6.76 1.43
N SER A 12 -14.43 -6.76 0.36
CA SER A 12 -13.12 -6.09 0.36
C SER A 12 -13.25 -4.57 0.17
N GLN A 13 -12.21 -3.80 0.51
CA GLN A 13 -12.16 -2.36 0.24
C GLN A 13 -12.22 -2.03 -1.26
N GLY A 14 -11.78 -2.96 -2.12
CA GLY A 14 -11.88 -2.85 -3.58
C GLY A 14 -13.22 -3.32 -4.17
N ALA A 15 -14.20 -3.67 -3.33
CA ALA A 15 -15.48 -4.19 -3.80
C ALA A 15 -16.22 -3.18 -4.70
N THR A 16 -16.81 -3.69 -5.78
CA THR A 16 -17.61 -2.88 -6.68
C THR A 16 -18.96 -2.50 -6.04
N PRO A 17 -19.65 -1.47 -6.52
CA PRO A 17 -21.00 -1.13 -6.06
C PRO A 17 -21.97 -2.32 -6.17
N TYR A 18 -21.76 -3.18 -7.17
CA TYR A 18 -22.54 -4.41 -7.35
C TYR A 18 -22.28 -5.41 -6.21
N ASP A 19 -21.02 -5.64 -5.84
CA ASP A 19 -20.65 -6.55 -4.75
C ASP A 19 -21.21 -6.09 -3.41
N ILE A 20 -21.11 -4.79 -3.14
CA ILE A 20 -21.66 -4.16 -1.93
C ILE A 20 -23.18 -4.38 -1.87
N LYS A 21 -23.90 -4.10 -2.96
CA LYS A 21 -25.35 -4.29 -3.04
C LYS A 21 -25.76 -5.76 -2.91
N LYS A 22 -25.01 -6.66 -3.54
CA LYS A 22 -25.24 -8.12 -3.47
C LYS A 22 -25.09 -8.63 -2.03
N SER A 23 -24.02 -8.24 -1.35
CA SER A 23 -23.76 -8.66 0.04
C SER A 23 -24.81 -8.06 1.00
N TYR A 24 -25.16 -6.79 0.84
CA TYR A 24 -26.20 -6.14 1.62
C TYR A 24 -27.53 -6.92 1.53
N ARG A 25 -28.01 -7.23 0.32
CA ARG A 25 -29.28 -7.99 0.14
C ARG A 25 -29.24 -9.34 0.83
N ARG A 26 -28.11 -10.06 0.74
CA ARG A 26 -27.95 -11.36 1.41
C ARG A 26 -28.05 -11.24 2.92
N LEU A 27 -27.36 -10.24 3.52
CA LEU A 27 -27.33 -10.02 4.97
C LEU A 27 -28.67 -9.50 5.50
N VAL A 28 -29.35 -8.62 4.77
CA VAL A 28 -30.71 -8.17 5.11
C VAL A 28 -31.69 -9.37 5.19
N LEU A 29 -31.65 -10.27 4.21
CA LEU A 29 -32.49 -11.48 4.23
C LEU A 29 -32.12 -12.44 5.38
N GLN A 30 -30.88 -12.48 5.77
CA GLN A 30 -30.38 -13.33 6.86
C GLN A 30 -30.81 -12.81 8.24
N PHE A 31 -30.74 -11.48 8.46
CA PHE A 31 -30.99 -10.84 9.75
C PHE A 31 -32.34 -10.11 9.81
N HIS A 32 -33.26 -10.39 8.85
CA HIS A 32 -34.55 -9.72 8.79
C HIS A 32 -35.40 -9.98 10.05
N PRO A 33 -36.02 -8.93 10.65
CA PRO A 33 -36.82 -9.09 11.86
C PRO A 33 -37.91 -10.16 11.74
N ASP A 34 -38.55 -10.27 10.58
CA ASP A 34 -39.63 -11.26 10.34
C ASP A 34 -39.08 -12.71 10.37
N LYS A 35 -37.82 -12.92 10.07
CA LYS A 35 -37.17 -14.23 10.11
C LYS A 35 -36.51 -14.55 11.46
N ASN A 36 -36.26 -13.53 12.27
CA ASN A 36 -35.60 -13.62 13.55
C ASN A 36 -36.44 -12.89 14.64
N PRO A 37 -37.68 -13.22 14.84
CA PRO A 37 -38.54 -12.51 15.78
C PRO A 37 -38.00 -12.64 17.22
N GLY A 38 -37.82 -11.49 17.87
CA GLY A 38 -37.31 -11.42 19.24
C GLY A 38 -35.79 -11.66 19.42
N ASP A 39 -35.03 -11.92 18.35
CA ASP A 39 -33.57 -12.04 18.41
C ASP A 39 -32.92 -10.67 18.39
N LYS A 40 -32.57 -10.16 19.58
CA LYS A 40 -31.85 -8.88 19.75
C LYS A 40 -30.49 -8.85 19.03
N SER A 41 -29.81 -9.98 18.89
CA SER A 41 -28.52 -10.07 18.19
C SER A 41 -28.70 -9.89 16.70
N ALA A 42 -29.74 -10.51 16.11
CA ALA A 42 -30.10 -10.32 14.71
C ALA A 42 -30.54 -8.88 14.43
N GLU A 43 -31.29 -8.26 15.34
CA GLU A 43 -31.69 -6.85 15.22
C GLU A 43 -30.50 -5.90 15.21
N LEU A 44 -29.52 -6.10 16.10
CA LEU A 44 -28.28 -5.32 16.13
C LEU A 44 -27.50 -5.48 14.83
N LYS A 45 -27.30 -6.70 14.35
CA LYS A 45 -26.61 -6.98 13.08
C LYS A 45 -27.33 -6.37 11.90
N PHE A 46 -28.66 -6.39 11.88
CA PHE A 46 -29.46 -5.77 10.83
C PHE A 46 -29.20 -4.25 10.77
N LYS A 47 -29.19 -3.56 11.92
CA LYS A 47 -28.86 -2.12 12.00
C LYS A 47 -27.44 -1.83 11.53
N GLU A 48 -26.45 -2.66 11.93
CA GLU A 48 -25.07 -2.50 11.48
C GLU A 48 -24.92 -2.69 9.96
N VAL A 49 -25.61 -3.66 9.38
CA VAL A 49 -25.64 -3.93 7.94
C VAL A 49 -26.26 -2.76 7.16
N GLN A 50 -27.35 -2.17 7.68
CA GLN A 50 -27.98 -0.98 7.08
C GLN A 50 -27.04 0.23 7.11
N GLU A 51 -26.43 0.51 8.27
CA GLU A 51 -25.45 1.61 8.43
C GLU A 51 -24.27 1.44 7.46
N ALA A 52 -23.71 0.23 7.37
CA ALA A 52 -22.60 -0.06 6.48
C ALA A 52 -22.97 0.13 5.00
N TYR A 53 -24.15 -0.29 4.60
CA TYR A 53 -24.63 -0.07 3.24
C TYR A 53 -24.89 1.40 2.92
N GLU A 54 -25.47 2.15 3.86
CA GLU A 54 -25.69 3.59 3.69
C GLU A 54 -24.39 4.34 3.41
N VAL A 55 -23.31 3.98 4.11
CA VAL A 55 -21.99 4.61 3.90
C VAL A 55 -21.36 4.13 2.59
N LEU A 56 -21.30 2.82 2.33
CA LEU A 56 -20.52 2.25 1.23
C LEU A 56 -21.21 2.31 -0.13
N SER A 57 -22.54 2.48 -0.18
CA SER A 57 -23.30 2.57 -1.44
C SER A 57 -23.26 3.97 -2.07
N HIS A 58 -22.96 5.02 -1.31
CA HIS A 58 -22.90 6.39 -1.82
C HIS A 58 -21.45 6.79 -2.08
N THR A 59 -21.15 7.20 -3.30
CA THR A 59 -19.78 7.51 -3.75
C THR A 59 -19.07 8.53 -2.86
N THR A 60 -19.72 9.61 -2.47
CA THR A 60 -19.17 10.66 -1.60
C THR A 60 -18.94 10.15 -0.18
N LYS A 61 -19.98 9.55 0.45
CA LYS A 61 -19.86 8.99 1.80
C LYS A 61 -18.78 7.91 1.88
N ARG A 62 -18.70 7.05 0.86
CA ARG A 62 -17.67 6.01 0.77
C ARG A 62 -16.27 6.62 0.65
N SER A 63 -16.10 7.67 -0.16
CA SER A 63 -14.80 8.35 -0.31
C SER A 63 -14.33 8.95 1.01
N ASP A 64 -15.21 9.64 1.74
CA ASP A 64 -14.91 10.23 3.05
C ASP A 64 -14.61 9.15 4.09
N TYR A 65 -15.40 8.08 4.09
CA TYR A 65 -15.17 6.92 4.95
C TYR A 65 -13.84 6.24 4.63
N ASP A 66 -13.50 6.04 3.36
CA ASP A 66 -12.23 5.44 2.93
C ASP A 66 -11.02 6.28 3.36
N PHE A 67 -11.15 7.61 3.34
CA PHE A 67 -10.11 8.51 3.84
C PHE A 67 -9.90 8.32 5.36
N GLN A 68 -10.97 8.30 6.15
CA GLN A 68 -10.92 8.09 7.59
C GLN A 68 -10.47 6.66 7.94
N TYR A 69 -10.96 5.66 7.22
CA TYR A 69 -10.60 4.26 7.35
C TYR A 69 -9.10 4.06 7.14
N ARG A 70 -8.55 4.61 6.04
CA ARG A 70 -7.10 4.57 5.78
C ARG A 70 -6.30 5.24 6.89
N LYS A 71 -6.75 6.39 7.40
CA LYS A 71 -6.08 7.09 8.50
C LYS A 71 -6.06 6.24 9.78
N GLN A 72 -7.15 5.57 10.11
CA GLN A 72 -7.26 4.77 11.34
C GLN A 72 -6.60 3.38 11.19
N TYR A 73 -6.77 2.70 10.08
CA TYR A 73 -6.31 1.32 9.86
C TYR A 73 -4.92 1.22 9.22
N LYS A 74 -4.44 2.23 8.47
CA LYS A 74 -3.00 2.33 8.14
C LYS A 74 -2.12 2.48 9.39
N THR A 75 -2.68 3.01 10.49
CA THR A 75 -1.96 3.09 11.77
C THR A 75 -1.98 1.76 12.53
N GLN A 76 -2.84 0.80 12.16
CA GLN A 76 -2.99 -0.50 12.81
C GLN A 76 -2.44 -1.69 12.01
N THR A 77 -2.05 -1.50 10.76
CA THR A 77 -1.14 -2.49 10.15
C THR A 77 0.15 -2.38 10.96
N LEU A 78 0.41 -3.37 11.82
CA LEU A 78 1.65 -3.46 12.57
C LEU A 78 2.78 -3.22 11.57
N LEU A 79 3.47 -2.09 11.73
CA LEU A 79 4.62 -1.77 10.90
C LEU A 79 5.68 -2.80 11.30
N THR A 80 5.81 -3.84 10.51
CA THR A 80 6.87 -4.84 10.70
C THR A 80 7.85 -4.75 9.55
N PRO A 81 9.12 -5.11 9.78
CA PRO A 81 10.12 -5.14 8.70
C PRO A 81 9.66 -6.02 7.52
N GLU A 82 9.04 -7.16 7.81
CA GLU A 82 8.51 -8.10 6.80
C GLU A 82 7.36 -7.48 5.99
N ALA A 83 6.48 -6.71 6.62
CA ALA A 83 5.39 -6.01 5.93
C ALA A 83 5.93 -4.96 4.95
N LEU A 84 6.96 -4.22 5.34
CA LEU A 84 7.64 -3.25 4.47
C LEU A 84 8.40 -3.92 3.33
N TYR A 85 9.05 -5.05 3.59
CA TYR A 85 9.70 -5.84 2.55
C TYR A 85 8.68 -6.40 1.53
N ASN A 86 7.56 -6.93 2.01
CA ASN A 86 6.49 -7.41 1.13
C ASN A 86 5.89 -6.26 0.30
N LEU A 87 5.77 -5.06 0.88
CA LEU A 87 5.32 -3.88 0.13
C LEU A 87 6.33 -3.49 -0.96
N ALA A 88 7.64 -3.50 -0.68
CA ALA A 88 8.70 -3.26 -1.67
C ALA A 88 8.62 -4.25 -2.84
N LYS A 89 8.45 -5.55 -2.54
CA LYS A 89 8.22 -6.60 -3.54
C LYS A 89 7.00 -6.34 -4.41
N GLN A 90 5.87 -5.96 -3.80
CA GLN A 90 4.65 -5.64 -4.54
C GLN A 90 4.84 -4.44 -5.48
N VAL A 91 5.59 -3.42 -5.06
CA VAL A 91 5.94 -2.28 -5.93
C VAL A 91 6.75 -2.79 -7.12
N HIS A 92 7.81 -3.57 -6.89
CA HIS A 92 8.65 -4.13 -7.96
C HIS A 92 7.83 -4.97 -8.94
N ILE A 93 7.05 -5.94 -8.47
CA ILE A 93 6.21 -6.80 -9.32
C ILE A 93 5.25 -5.96 -10.16
N SER A 94 4.60 -4.95 -9.55
CA SER A 94 3.65 -4.09 -10.27
C SER A 94 4.32 -3.22 -11.34
N VAL A 95 5.55 -2.77 -11.11
CA VAL A 95 6.32 -2.00 -12.11
C VAL A 95 6.87 -2.90 -13.21
N ALA A 96 7.36 -4.10 -12.85
CA ALA A 96 7.91 -5.05 -13.81
C ALA A 96 6.87 -5.58 -14.82
N SER A 97 5.59 -5.57 -14.43
CA SER A 97 4.47 -5.99 -15.31
C SER A 97 4.00 -4.90 -16.28
N LEU A 98 4.49 -3.66 -16.15
CA LEU A 98 4.12 -2.56 -17.02
C LEU A 98 5.09 -2.43 -18.20
N ASP A 99 4.53 -2.07 -19.37
CA ASP A 99 5.35 -1.64 -20.50
C ASP A 99 6.08 -0.34 -20.15
N LYS A 100 7.37 -0.23 -20.53
CA LYS A 100 8.25 0.90 -20.19
C LYS A 100 7.65 2.26 -20.59
N ASP A 101 6.97 2.31 -21.73
CA ASP A 101 6.40 3.53 -22.28
C ASP A 101 5.15 4.00 -21.49
N TYR A 102 4.56 3.15 -20.67
CA TYR A 102 3.37 3.46 -19.88
C TYR A 102 3.65 3.61 -18.38
N ILE A 103 4.93 3.62 -17.95
CA ILE A 103 5.28 3.79 -16.55
C ILE A 103 5.06 5.23 -16.11
N ASN A 104 4.04 5.45 -15.28
CA ASN A 104 3.85 6.73 -14.62
C ASN A 104 4.81 6.86 -13.43
N GLN A 105 5.91 7.61 -13.63
CA GLN A 105 6.97 7.79 -12.64
C GLN A 105 6.45 8.35 -11.30
N GLN A 106 5.45 9.24 -11.31
CA GLN A 106 4.85 9.80 -10.11
C GLN A 106 4.12 8.75 -9.26
N ILE A 107 3.45 7.80 -9.92
CA ILE A 107 2.77 6.70 -9.22
C ILE A 107 3.80 5.78 -8.57
N VAL A 108 4.86 5.44 -9.28
CA VAL A 108 5.95 4.59 -8.75
C VAL A 108 6.63 5.30 -7.58
N TYR A 109 6.93 6.60 -7.71
CA TYR A 109 7.50 7.41 -6.63
C TYR A 109 6.62 7.36 -5.37
N LYS A 110 5.31 7.61 -5.49
CA LYS A 110 4.40 7.56 -4.35
C LYS A 110 4.39 6.20 -3.66
N ARG A 111 4.40 5.11 -4.43
CA ARG A 111 4.44 3.74 -3.87
C ARG A 111 5.77 3.45 -3.18
N LEU A 112 6.91 3.84 -3.77
CA LEU A 112 8.22 3.71 -3.14
C LEU A 112 8.33 4.56 -1.88
N TYR A 113 7.74 5.77 -1.89
CA TYR A 113 7.71 6.62 -0.69
C TYR A 113 6.92 5.98 0.46
N GLU A 114 5.90 5.16 0.18
CA GLU A 114 5.21 4.38 1.22
C GLU A 114 6.14 3.39 1.93
N VAL A 115 7.20 2.91 1.26
CA VAL A 115 8.23 2.03 1.84
C VAL A 115 9.37 2.85 2.44
N LEU A 116 9.93 3.79 1.67
CA LEU A 116 11.20 4.46 1.92
C LEU A 116 11.07 5.85 2.57
N ASN A 117 9.90 6.25 3.13
CA ASN A 117 9.83 7.48 3.90
C ASN A 117 10.71 7.39 5.16
N GLN A 118 11.15 8.55 5.66
CA GLN A 118 12.11 8.62 6.77
C GLN A 118 11.65 7.87 8.03
N ARG A 119 10.34 7.87 8.34
CA ARG A 119 9.79 7.14 9.49
C ARG A 119 10.01 5.62 9.35
N ASN A 120 9.73 5.08 8.18
CA ASN A 120 9.86 3.65 7.91
C ASN A 120 11.33 3.24 7.87
N VAL A 121 12.20 4.05 7.26
CA VAL A 121 13.65 3.80 7.23
C VAL A 121 14.23 3.80 8.64
N SER A 122 13.90 4.79 9.48
CA SER A 122 14.33 4.81 10.88
C SER A 122 13.81 3.60 11.67
N PHE A 123 12.57 3.17 11.40
CA PHE A 123 12.00 1.97 12.01
C PHE A 123 12.75 0.69 11.57
N LEU A 124 13.08 0.55 10.27
CA LEU A 124 13.80 -0.58 9.71
C LEU A 124 15.23 -0.69 10.26
N VAL A 125 15.92 0.43 10.36
CA VAL A 125 17.28 0.47 10.96
C VAL A 125 17.23 0.06 12.45
N ALA A 126 16.17 0.45 13.18
CA ALA A 126 16.06 0.12 14.61
C ALA A 126 15.54 -1.29 14.88
N ASN A 127 14.70 -1.87 14.01
CA ASN A 127 13.95 -3.10 14.28
C ASN A 127 14.09 -4.17 13.19
N GLY A 128 14.62 -3.82 12.01
CA GLY A 128 14.87 -4.74 10.92
C GLY A 128 16.14 -5.55 11.15
N ASN A 129 16.31 -6.61 10.38
CA ASN A 129 17.58 -7.28 10.24
C ASN A 129 18.22 -6.92 8.89
N LYS A 130 19.53 -7.10 8.77
CA LYS A 130 20.29 -6.76 7.57
C LYS A 130 19.74 -7.41 6.30
N GLN A 131 19.29 -8.66 6.40
CA GLN A 131 18.75 -9.40 5.26
C GLN A 131 17.46 -8.77 4.72
N ILE A 132 16.57 -8.35 5.60
CA ILE A 132 15.32 -7.65 5.21
C ILE A 132 15.64 -6.28 4.64
N ASN A 133 16.52 -5.51 5.29
CA ASN A 133 16.89 -4.18 4.83
C ASN A 133 17.57 -4.23 3.45
N PHE A 134 18.47 -5.20 3.22
CA PHE A 134 19.09 -5.41 1.92
C PHE A 134 18.08 -5.85 0.86
N GLY A 135 17.15 -6.74 1.21
CA GLY A 135 16.04 -7.11 0.32
C GLY A 135 15.18 -5.91 -0.08
N ILE A 136 14.89 -4.98 0.85
CA ILE A 136 14.16 -3.74 0.54
C ILE A 136 14.98 -2.85 -0.42
N ILE A 137 16.29 -2.75 -0.23
CA ILE A 137 17.19 -2.02 -1.14
C ILE A 137 17.09 -2.61 -2.55
N ASP A 138 17.24 -3.93 -2.68
CA ASP A 138 17.23 -4.63 -3.97
C ASP A 138 15.91 -4.46 -4.71
N GLU A 139 14.78 -4.70 -4.05
CA GLU A 139 13.44 -4.53 -4.62
C GLU A 139 13.17 -3.07 -5.03
N SER A 140 13.67 -2.11 -4.24
CA SER A 140 13.53 -0.69 -4.55
C SER A 140 14.36 -0.29 -5.77
N ILE A 141 15.60 -0.75 -5.88
CA ILE A 141 16.47 -0.54 -7.04
C ILE A 141 15.83 -1.13 -8.31
N LEU A 142 15.32 -2.34 -8.23
CA LEU A 142 14.62 -2.99 -9.35
C LEU A 142 13.36 -2.21 -9.78
N SER A 143 12.59 -1.68 -8.81
CA SER A 143 11.43 -0.83 -9.07
C SER A 143 11.78 0.46 -9.81
N MET A 144 12.99 0.99 -9.56
CA MET A 144 13.47 2.25 -10.15
C MET A 144 14.25 2.06 -11.46
N LYS A 145 14.34 0.82 -11.97
CA LYS A 145 15.14 0.51 -13.17
C LYS A 145 14.79 1.39 -14.38
N ASN A 146 13.53 1.68 -14.58
CA ASN A 146 13.01 2.44 -15.72
C ASN A 146 12.63 3.89 -15.38
N LEU A 147 12.93 4.37 -14.17
CA LEU A 147 12.69 5.76 -13.77
C LEU A 147 13.87 6.65 -14.17
N SER A 148 13.62 7.96 -14.30
CA SER A 148 14.69 8.95 -14.51
C SER A 148 15.63 9.03 -13.30
N PHE A 149 16.83 9.59 -13.52
CA PHE A 149 17.84 9.74 -12.48
C PHE A 149 17.33 10.56 -11.28
N SER A 150 16.58 11.64 -11.52
CA SER A 150 16.05 12.49 -10.45
C SER A 150 15.12 11.75 -9.48
N PHE A 151 14.30 10.81 -9.97
CA PHE A 151 13.47 9.95 -9.13
C PHE A 151 14.31 8.93 -8.34
N ALA A 152 15.33 8.36 -8.96
CA ALA A 152 16.23 7.43 -8.31
C ALA A 152 17.08 8.11 -7.23
N GLU A 153 17.60 9.31 -7.51
CA GLU A 153 18.39 10.12 -6.59
C GLU A 153 17.60 10.53 -5.34
N ALA A 154 16.28 10.79 -5.48
CA ALA A 154 15.41 11.18 -4.36
C ALA A 154 15.38 10.15 -3.21
N PHE A 155 15.67 8.87 -3.48
CA PHE A 155 15.71 7.81 -2.46
C PHE A 155 17.13 7.36 -2.08
N SER A 156 18.15 8.02 -2.62
CA SER A 156 19.57 7.59 -2.41
C SER A 156 19.98 7.58 -0.95
N LEU A 157 19.59 8.61 -0.18
CA LEU A 157 19.92 8.69 1.25
C LEU A 157 19.25 7.58 2.06
N GLN A 158 18.01 7.25 1.76
CA GLN A 158 17.25 6.18 2.41
C GLN A 158 17.87 4.81 2.15
N LEU A 159 18.32 4.54 0.91
CA LEU A 159 19.00 3.30 0.56
C LEU A 159 20.34 3.19 1.30
N VAL A 160 21.11 4.29 1.38
CA VAL A 160 22.37 4.34 2.13
C VAL A 160 22.13 4.10 3.62
N GLN A 161 21.09 4.69 4.22
CA GLN A 161 20.75 4.46 5.63
C GLN A 161 20.39 2.99 5.89
N LEU A 162 19.63 2.34 5.00
CA LEU A 162 19.25 0.93 5.11
C LEU A 162 20.46 -0.02 4.94
N ALA A 163 21.51 0.40 4.26
CA ALA A 163 22.74 -0.38 4.13
C ALA A 163 23.55 -0.47 5.43
N GLU A 164 23.25 0.37 6.44
CA GLU A 164 23.83 0.33 7.80
C GLU A 164 25.38 0.20 7.80
N GLY A 165 26.05 0.92 6.91
CA GLY A 165 27.52 0.89 6.79
C GLY A 165 28.08 -0.37 6.13
N ASN A 166 27.28 -1.26 5.58
CA ASN A 166 27.77 -2.42 4.84
C ASN A 166 28.44 -1.97 3.53
N GLU A 167 29.76 -2.11 3.45
CA GLU A 167 30.56 -1.61 2.33
C GLU A 167 30.21 -2.25 0.98
N GLU A 168 29.83 -3.51 0.96
CA GLU A 168 29.44 -4.20 -0.27
C GLU A 168 28.14 -3.62 -0.81
N LYS A 169 27.11 -3.51 0.04
CA LYS A 169 25.82 -2.93 -0.33
C LYS A 169 25.91 -1.46 -0.69
N LEU A 170 26.77 -0.70 0.00
CA LEU A 170 27.06 0.70 -0.35
C LEU A 170 27.76 0.83 -1.72
N LYS A 171 28.65 -0.10 -2.08
CA LYS A 171 29.25 -0.15 -3.43
C LYS A 171 28.21 -0.43 -4.51
N GLU A 172 27.30 -1.37 -4.27
CA GLU A 172 26.19 -1.67 -5.20
C GLU A 172 25.31 -0.44 -5.43
N ILE A 173 24.86 0.23 -4.37
CA ILE A 173 24.02 1.44 -4.44
C ILE A 173 24.75 2.55 -5.23
N ARG A 174 26.02 2.82 -4.89
CA ARG A 174 26.83 3.85 -5.59
C ARG A 174 27.03 3.53 -7.06
N HIS A 175 27.34 2.26 -7.37
CA HIS A 175 27.49 1.82 -8.75
C HIS A 175 26.20 2.00 -9.54
N TRP A 176 25.07 1.55 -8.99
CA TRP A 176 23.75 1.71 -9.61
C TRP A 176 23.40 3.19 -9.87
N LEU A 177 23.58 4.08 -8.89
CA LEU A 177 23.33 5.52 -9.06
C LEU A 177 24.22 6.13 -10.14
N LYS A 178 25.49 5.72 -10.21
CA LYS A 178 26.41 6.17 -11.26
C LYS A 178 25.94 5.72 -12.66
N GLN A 179 25.52 4.49 -12.82
CA GLN A 179 24.96 3.98 -14.09
C GLN A 179 23.71 4.75 -14.49
N LYS A 180 22.82 5.01 -13.55
CA LYS A 180 21.60 5.81 -13.77
C LYS A 180 21.91 7.24 -14.24
N LYS A 181 22.89 7.89 -13.63
CA LYS A 181 23.34 9.22 -14.02
C LYS A 181 23.88 9.26 -15.45
N ILE A 182 24.69 8.26 -15.81
CA ILE A 182 25.25 8.11 -17.16
C ILE A 182 24.12 7.88 -18.17
N GLN A 183 23.18 6.98 -17.89
CA GLN A 183 22.04 6.73 -18.75
C GLN A 183 21.20 8.00 -19.00
N ASN A 184 20.88 8.76 -17.96
CA ASN A 184 20.14 10.01 -18.05
C ASN A 184 20.86 11.06 -18.90
N TYR A 185 22.19 11.13 -18.82
CA TYR A 185 23.00 12.01 -19.67
C TYR A 185 22.81 11.69 -21.15
N PHE A 186 22.90 10.41 -21.54
CA PHE A 186 22.72 10.02 -22.94
C PHE A 186 21.25 10.18 -23.45
N GLU A 187 20.26 10.04 -22.59
CA GLU A 187 18.86 10.23 -22.95
C GLU A 187 18.52 11.71 -23.18
N SER A 188 19.24 12.66 -22.55
CA SER A 188 19.01 14.10 -22.72
C SER A 188 19.53 14.66 -24.05
N TYR A 189 20.28 13.87 -24.83
CA TYR A 189 20.82 14.24 -26.16
C TYR A 189 20.10 13.55 -27.34
N LYS A 190 19.02 12.83 -27.07
CA LYS A 190 18.13 12.24 -28.10
C LYS A 190 16.90 13.08 -28.30
#